data_9fedc2879f6a5244f0b56ea8c2b83230
#
_entry.id   9fedc2879f6a5244f0b56ea8c2b83230
#
_cell.length_a   1.000
_cell.length_b   1.000
_cell.length_c   1.000
_cell.angle_alpha   90.00
_cell.angle_beta   90.00
_cell.angle_gamma   90.00
#
_symmetry.space_group_name_H-M   'P 1'
#
loop_
_entity.id
_entity.type
_entity.pdbx_description
1 polymer ?
#
loop_
_entity_poly.entity_id
_entity_poly.type
_entity_poly.pdbx_seq_one_letter_code
_entity_poly.pdbx_strand_id
1 'polypeptide(L)'
;MIRVKVETLNDEIVFMEVSGHAGSAEYGRDLVCAGVSAVVTGGFNAIDDIDCYEIALSEGYAYIKQKNEPNPKDKVVLKTILTQLETIEESYNKFIQISRIEKKGN
;
A
#
# COMPACT_ATOMS: atom_id res chain seq x y z
N MET A 1 -2.87 6.65 13.71
CA MET A 1 -1.77 5.82 13.16
C MET A 1 -2.24 5.14 11.89
N ILE A 2 -1.54 5.36 10.82
CA ILE A 2 -1.74 4.60 9.59
C ILE A 2 -0.95 3.29 9.71
N ARG A 3 -1.60 2.18 9.42
CA ARG A 3 -0.97 0.86 9.45
C ARG A 3 -0.98 0.28 8.04
N VAL A 4 0.18 -0.15 7.60
CA VAL A 4 0.35 -0.81 6.31
C VAL A 4 0.78 -2.24 6.57
N LYS A 5 0.05 -3.18 6.02
CA LYS A 5 0.39 -4.60 6.09
C LYS A 5 0.72 -5.07 4.68
N VAL A 6 1.89 -5.68 4.52
CA VAL A 6 2.34 -6.19 3.24
C VAL A 6 2.66 -7.68 3.38
N GLU A 7 2.15 -8.48 2.46
CA GLU A 7 2.51 -9.89 2.35
C GLU A 7 3.23 -10.12 1.03
N THR A 8 4.35 -10.82 1.10
CA THR A 8 5.14 -11.17 -0.08
C THR A 8 5.19 -12.68 -0.25
N LEU A 9 5.37 -13.10 -1.50
CA LEU A 9 5.60 -14.50 -1.87
C LEU A 9 6.72 -14.48 -2.92
N ASN A 10 7.84 -15.14 -2.62
CA ASN A 10 9.02 -15.12 -3.48
C ASN A 10 9.45 -13.69 -3.82
N ASP A 11 9.51 -12.83 -2.79
CA ASP A 11 9.89 -11.42 -2.87
C ASP A 11 8.93 -10.54 -3.68
N GLU A 12 7.79 -11.05 -4.09
CA GLU A 12 6.76 -10.29 -4.80
C GLU A 12 5.60 -9.97 -3.87
N ILE A 13 5.07 -8.76 -3.96
CA ILE A 13 3.92 -8.34 -3.16
C ILE A 13 2.66 -9.01 -3.68
N VAL A 14 2.00 -9.79 -2.82
CA VAL A 14 0.74 -10.45 -3.13
C VAL A 14 -0.44 -9.88 -2.37
N PHE A 15 -0.19 -9.05 -1.36
CA PHE A 15 -1.23 -8.39 -0.59
C PHE A 15 -0.68 -7.11 0.03
N MET A 16 -1.47 -6.05 0.01
CA MET A 16 -1.17 -4.81 0.71
C MET A 16 -2.47 -4.22 1.26
N GLU A 17 -2.46 -3.90 2.54
CA GLU A 17 -3.59 -3.28 3.22
C GLU A 17 -3.11 -2.01 3.91
N VAL A 18 -3.86 -0.94 3.74
CA VAL A 18 -3.57 0.36 4.36
C VAL A 18 -4.81 0.79 5.13
N SER A 19 -4.66 1.05 6.41
CA SER A 19 -5.79 1.41 7.26
C SER A 19 -5.44 2.51 8.25
N GLY A 20 -6.46 3.25 8.67
CA GLY A 20 -6.36 4.26 9.70
C GLY A 20 -6.08 5.66 9.18
N HIS A 21 -5.84 6.56 10.13
CA HIS A 21 -5.51 7.95 9.86
C HIS A 21 -4.25 8.30 10.63
N ALA A 22 -3.43 9.18 10.07
CA ALA A 22 -2.16 9.54 10.69
C ALA A 22 -2.36 10.30 12.02
N GLY A 23 -3.32 11.21 12.05
CA GLY A 23 -3.52 12.07 13.21
C GLY A 23 -2.37 13.05 13.43
N SER A 24 -1.60 13.37 12.37
CA SER A 24 -0.44 14.24 12.49
C SER A 24 -0.82 15.71 12.54
N ALA A 25 -2.04 16.06 12.14
CA ALA A 25 -2.55 17.42 12.15
C ALA A 25 -4.07 17.39 12.04
N GLU A 26 -4.69 18.56 12.12
CA GLU A 26 -6.13 18.70 11.91
C GLU A 26 -6.52 18.22 10.51
N TYR A 27 -7.77 17.79 10.37
CA TYR A 27 -8.33 17.39 9.08
C TYR A 27 -8.07 18.47 8.03
N GLY A 28 -7.59 18.07 6.86
CA GLY A 28 -7.22 18.95 5.76
C GLY A 28 -5.81 19.51 5.83
N ARG A 29 -5.10 19.29 6.94
CA ARG A 29 -3.68 19.70 7.12
C ARG A 29 -2.77 18.51 7.36
N ASP A 30 -3.31 17.31 7.34
CA ASP A 30 -2.54 16.11 7.59
C ASP A 30 -1.76 15.72 6.34
N LEU A 31 -0.51 16.15 6.27
CA LEU A 31 0.36 15.87 5.12
C LEU A 31 0.67 14.39 4.99
N VAL A 32 0.73 13.67 6.10
CA VAL A 32 1.01 12.24 6.07
C VAL A 32 -0.17 11.51 5.44
N CYS A 33 -1.40 11.80 5.88
CA CYS A 33 -2.60 11.23 5.27
C CYS A 33 -2.70 11.57 3.79
N ALA A 34 -2.44 12.82 3.43
CA ALA A 34 -2.49 13.27 2.03
C ALA A 34 -1.44 12.53 1.18
N GLY A 35 -0.23 12.40 1.70
CA GLY A 35 0.85 11.68 1.01
C GLY A 35 0.51 10.21 0.81
N VAL A 36 0.05 9.53 1.86
CA VAL A 36 -0.33 8.11 1.78
C VAL A 36 -1.50 7.93 0.82
N SER A 37 -2.52 8.79 0.89
CA SER A 37 -3.67 8.71 -0.01
C SER A 37 -3.27 8.87 -1.48
N ALA A 38 -2.40 9.83 -1.78
CA ALA A 38 -1.93 10.05 -3.14
C ALA A 38 -1.16 8.83 -3.66
N VAL A 39 -0.27 8.27 -2.84
CA VAL A 39 0.53 7.11 -3.21
C VAL A 39 -0.35 5.88 -3.44
N VAL A 40 -1.24 5.59 -2.50
CA VAL A 40 -2.06 4.38 -2.55
C VAL A 40 -3.13 4.48 -3.64
N THR A 41 -3.89 5.57 -3.66
CA THR A 41 -4.96 5.74 -4.64
C THR A 41 -4.39 5.84 -6.05
N GLY A 42 -3.38 6.67 -6.24
CA GLY A 42 -2.73 6.82 -7.54
C GLY A 42 -2.07 5.52 -7.99
N GLY A 43 -1.39 4.84 -7.08
CA GLY A 43 -0.73 3.58 -7.38
C GLY A 43 -1.71 2.47 -7.74
N PHE A 44 -2.79 2.30 -6.98
CA PHE A 44 -3.80 1.27 -7.29
C PHE A 44 -4.48 1.56 -8.63
N ASN A 45 -4.70 2.84 -8.94
CA ASN A 45 -5.25 3.23 -10.22
C ASN A 45 -4.30 3.00 -11.41
N ALA A 46 -3.02 2.81 -11.14
CA ALA A 46 -2.02 2.53 -12.17
C ALA A 46 -1.92 1.04 -12.52
N ILE A 47 -2.63 0.17 -11.81
CA ILE A 47 -2.67 -1.25 -12.12
C ILE A 47 -3.39 -1.46 -13.46
N ASP A 48 -2.77 -2.22 -14.35
CA ASP A 48 -3.34 -2.54 -15.67
C ASP A 48 -4.22 -3.78 -15.63
N ASP A 49 -3.74 -4.85 -15.00
CA ASP A 49 -4.44 -6.15 -14.97
C ASP A 49 -5.36 -6.22 -13.76
N ILE A 50 -6.36 -5.35 -13.71
CA ILE A 50 -7.27 -5.26 -12.56
C ILE A 50 -7.97 -6.58 -12.26
N ASP A 51 -8.19 -7.42 -13.29
CA ASP A 51 -8.82 -8.73 -13.11
C ASP A 51 -7.92 -9.72 -12.35
N CYS A 52 -6.62 -9.45 -12.29
CA CYS A 52 -5.69 -10.27 -11.51
C CYS A 52 -5.69 -9.95 -10.01
N TYR A 53 -6.46 -8.95 -9.61
CA TYR A 53 -6.47 -8.46 -8.25
C TYR A 53 -7.89 -8.25 -7.72
N GLU A 54 -8.01 -8.34 -6.40
CA GLU A 54 -9.15 -7.80 -5.68
C GLU A 54 -8.70 -6.48 -5.08
N ILE A 55 -9.39 -5.39 -5.40
CA ILE A 55 -9.01 -4.04 -4.98
C ILE A 55 -10.18 -3.36 -4.28
N ALA A 56 -9.90 -2.75 -3.13
CA ALA A 56 -10.87 -1.90 -2.43
C ALA A 56 -10.21 -0.58 -2.09
N LEU A 57 -10.91 0.50 -2.34
CA LEU A 57 -10.50 1.86 -2.00
C LEU A 57 -11.67 2.55 -1.32
N SER A 58 -11.47 2.97 -0.08
CA SER A 58 -12.43 3.79 0.66
C SER A 58 -11.67 4.72 1.59
N GLU A 59 -12.38 5.68 2.17
CA GLU A 59 -11.74 6.59 3.10
C GLU A 59 -11.21 5.82 4.33
N GLY A 60 -9.94 5.97 4.60
CA GLY A 60 -9.29 5.35 5.76
C GLY A 60 -9.03 3.85 5.62
N TYR A 61 -9.33 3.26 4.45
CA TYR A 61 -9.09 1.83 4.25
C TYR A 61 -8.92 1.49 2.77
N ALA A 62 -7.87 0.77 2.45
CA ALA A 62 -7.60 0.32 1.09
C ALA A 62 -6.87 -1.00 1.12
N TYR A 63 -7.14 -1.87 0.16
CA TYR A 63 -6.33 -3.07 0.00
C TYR A 63 -6.26 -3.49 -1.45
N ILE A 64 -5.22 -4.25 -1.77
CA ILE A 64 -5.06 -4.95 -3.04
C ILE A 64 -4.57 -6.36 -2.74
N LYS A 65 -5.24 -7.35 -3.33
CA LYS A 65 -4.91 -8.76 -3.14
C LYS A 65 -4.80 -9.44 -4.49
N GLN A 66 -3.67 -10.10 -4.73
CA GLN A 66 -3.45 -10.84 -5.97
C GLN A 66 -4.32 -12.10 -6.00
N LYS A 67 -5.02 -12.31 -7.12
CA LYS A 67 -5.82 -13.50 -7.37
C LYS A 67 -5.14 -14.42 -8.39
N ASN A 68 -4.50 -13.82 -9.40
CA ASN A 68 -3.82 -14.54 -10.48
C ASN A 68 -2.49 -13.86 -10.73
N GLU A 69 -1.61 -14.52 -11.48
CA GLU A 69 -0.30 -13.97 -11.81
C GLU A 69 -0.46 -12.73 -12.69
N PRO A 70 -0.04 -11.55 -12.22
CA PRO A 70 -0.16 -10.31 -12.99
C PRO A 70 1.02 -10.15 -13.95
N ASN A 71 0.93 -9.15 -14.83
CA ASN A 71 2.06 -8.81 -15.69
C ASN A 71 3.20 -8.18 -14.91
N PRO A 72 4.43 -8.19 -15.44
CA PRO A 72 5.59 -7.65 -14.73
C PRO A 72 5.47 -6.16 -14.39
N LYS A 73 4.77 -5.38 -15.20
CA LYS A 73 4.57 -3.96 -14.96
C LYS A 73 3.82 -3.71 -13.65
N ASP A 74 2.75 -4.48 -13.40
CA ASP A 74 1.95 -4.32 -12.18
C ASP A 74 2.74 -4.71 -10.94
N LYS A 75 3.65 -5.68 -11.05
CA LYS A 75 4.56 -6.04 -9.97
C LYS A 75 5.46 -4.86 -9.60
N VAL A 76 5.96 -4.13 -10.60
CA VAL A 76 6.78 -2.93 -10.39
C VAL A 76 5.95 -1.83 -9.75
N VAL A 77 4.69 -1.64 -10.17
CA VAL A 77 3.79 -0.65 -9.56
C VAL A 77 3.64 -0.91 -8.07
N LEU A 78 3.37 -2.15 -7.66
CA LEU A 78 3.21 -2.48 -6.24
C LEU A 78 4.50 -2.25 -5.46
N LYS A 79 5.63 -2.62 -6.02
CA LYS A 79 6.93 -2.37 -5.37
C LYS A 79 7.20 -0.87 -5.22
N THR A 80 6.83 -0.08 -6.22
CA THR A 80 6.98 1.38 -6.17
C THR A 80 6.10 1.98 -5.06
N ILE A 81 4.85 1.54 -4.96
CA ILE A 81 3.95 1.98 -3.88
C ILE A 81 4.59 1.70 -2.52
N LEU A 82 5.08 0.48 -2.30
CA LEU A 82 5.71 0.12 -1.04
C LEU A 82 6.94 1.00 -0.76
N THR A 83 7.79 1.21 -1.75
CA THR A 83 8.97 2.06 -1.61
C THR A 83 8.60 3.48 -1.22
N GLN A 84 7.53 4.03 -1.80
CA GLN A 84 7.06 5.37 -1.46
C GLN A 84 6.49 5.42 -0.03
N LEU A 85 5.76 4.38 0.39
CA LEU A 85 5.25 4.29 1.76
C LEU A 85 6.39 4.16 2.76
N GLU A 86 7.42 3.38 2.44
CA GLU A 86 8.63 3.27 3.26
C GLU A 86 9.34 4.62 3.40
N THR A 87 9.36 5.41 2.34
CA THR A 87 9.95 6.75 2.36
C THR A 87 9.18 7.67 3.32
N ILE A 88 7.86 7.58 3.32
CA ILE A 88 7.03 8.34 4.27
C ILE A 88 7.29 7.86 5.70
N GLU A 89 7.34 6.55 5.92
CA GLU A 89 7.59 5.98 7.24
C GLU A 89 8.94 6.45 7.81
N GLU A 90 9.96 6.54 6.97
CA GLU A 90 11.29 6.97 7.40
C GLU A 90 11.24 8.35 8.05
N SER A 91 10.45 9.28 7.50
CA SER A 91 10.33 10.64 8.03
C SER A 91 9.23 10.81 9.09
N TYR A 92 8.23 9.93 9.09
CA TYR A 92 7.01 10.11 9.88
C TYR A 92 6.62 8.83 10.63
N ASN A 93 7.59 8.11 11.19
CA ASN A 93 7.36 6.81 11.83
C ASN A 93 6.40 6.85 13.04
N LYS A 94 6.11 8.03 13.57
CA LYS A 94 5.12 8.18 14.64
C LYS A 94 3.68 8.12 14.13
N PHE A 95 3.49 8.25 12.82
CA PHE A 95 2.17 8.38 12.21
C PHE A 95 1.84 7.26 11.22
N ILE A 96 2.84 6.52 10.76
CA ILE A 96 2.68 5.41 9.84
C ILE A 96 3.65 4.29 10.22
N GLN A 97 3.15 3.05 10.23
CA GLN A 97 3.96 1.86 10.48
C GLN A 97 3.65 0.78 9.46
N ILE A 98 4.68 0.18 8.93
CA ILE A 98 4.60 -0.87 7.91
C ILE A 98 5.05 -2.19 8.53
N SER A 99 4.19 -3.21 8.43
CA SER A 99 4.55 -4.57 8.81
C SER A 99 4.61 -5.45 7.57
N ARG A 100 5.55 -6.38 7.56
CA ARG A 100 5.80 -7.26 6.42
C ARG A 100 5.75 -8.71 6.86
N ILE A 101 5.06 -9.52 6.07
CA ILE A 101 5.00 -10.97 6.28
C ILE A 101 5.42 -11.62 4.97
N GLU A 102 6.46 -12.44 5.04
CA GLU A 102 6.85 -13.23 3.88
C GLU A 102 6.16 -14.58 3.95
N LYS A 103 5.36 -14.88 2.93
CA LYS A 103 4.73 -16.19 2.80
C LYS A 103 5.70 -17.15 2.15
N LYS A 104 5.68 -18.41 2.59
CA LYS A 104 6.50 -19.44 1.97
C LYS A 104 5.72 -20.07 0.82
N GLY A 105 6.36 -20.11 -0.34
CA GLY A 105 5.84 -20.88 -1.47
C GLY A 105 6.01 -22.38 -1.21
N ASN A 106 5.15 -23.14 -1.86
CA ASN A 106 5.27 -24.59 -1.83
C ASN A 106 6.27 -25.06 -2.87
#